data_9278cfa7b74f76177d81519afef3bcc3
#
_entry.id   9278cfa7b74f76177d81519afef3bcc3
#
_cell.length_a   1.000
_cell.length_b   1.000
_cell.length_c   1.000
_cell.angle_alpha   90.00
_cell.angle_beta   90.00
_cell.angle_gamma   90.00
#
_symmetry.space_group_name_H-M   'P 1'
#
loop_
_entity.id
_entity.type
_entity.pdbx_description
1 polymer ?
#
loop_
_entity_poly.entity_id
_entity_poly.type
_entity_poly.pdbx_seq_one_letter_code
_entity_poly.pdbx_strand_id
1 'polypeptide(L)'
;MCTCLVLVVASVSALNLAMPDLAIDLSASTTSLTWIADAYTVALAALVLPIGALGDRFGRRNILIAGTIVFAIASLAAASVDTTELLIGWRAVMGVGAAMIMPGTLSTITAAFPANRRDRGVAIWSGFAAAGAIIGLLGAGLLLEQWSWRSIFVTSALVAVLGGLAALILAPNTKDEERHPLDHPGAWTSAVAIGALVYGIIEGSEAGWTSWPVVVSLAVSAVALTLYAVLGLRNNHPLLDPRLFGIPGFRAGAITILVQFMAVFGFFFVGLQYLQLILGYSPLKSALALVPIAVVVLPTSVLTPRLTRIVGIKAVMGVGLLLLAAGMLALSFLEVDSGYLPFFGGLIVSGLGVGLTSTVGTAVIVGSLRIEQQGVASAMNDATREVGSAVGIALMGSVFASHYKSALPSVDQLPPEAVHAVESSPAAGIHVAGLIGPQGPALAEAVRSAFINGLTASLIAVGVIVAVAGVGALLFAPHQQPTPE
;
A
#
# COMPACT_ATOMS: atom_id res chain seq x y z
N MET A 1 10.90 9.92 15.60
CA MET A 1 9.94 10.11 14.52
C MET A 1 10.22 9.23 13.33
N CYS A 2 11.40 9.29 12.69
CA CYS A 2 11.75 8.46 11.54
C CYS A 2 11.66 6.95 11.82
N THR A 3 12.04 6.47 13.01
CA THR A 3 11.90 5.05 13.40
C THR A 3 10.43 4.60 13.40
N CYS A 4 9.53 5.44 13.94
CA CYS A 4 8.10 5.15 13.94
C CYS A 4 7.50 5.16 12.53
N LEU A 5 7.97 6.04 11.65
CA LEU A 5 7.59 6.06 10.24
C LEU A 5 8.06 4.79 9.52
N VAL A 6 9.33 4.41 9.69
CA VAL A 6 9.89 3.17 9.12
C VAL A 6 9.09 1.96 9.59
N LEU A 7 8.71 1.87 10.87
CA LEU A 7 7.88 0.80 11.41
C LEU A 7 6.56 0.67 10.63
N VAL A 8 5.84 1.78 10.43
CA VAL A 8 4.54 1.78 9.73
C VAL A 8 4.71 1.31 8.29
N VAL A 9 5.67 1.89 7.55
CA VAL A 9 5.91 1.57 6.13
C VAL A 9 6.45 0.14 5.97
N ALA A 10 7.39 -0.27 6.84
CA ALA A 10 7.96 -1.61 6.84
C ALA A 10 6.91 -2.70 7.10
N SER A 11 5.94 -2.44 7.97
CA SER A 11 4.90 -3.42 8.30
C SER A 11 3.96 -3.76 7.14
N VAL A 12 3.84 -2.87 6.14
CA VAL A 12 3.11 -3.16 4.90
C VAL A 12 3.94 -4.06 3.99
N SER A 13 5.20 -3.71 3.77
CA SER A 13 6.06 -4.43 2.81
C SER A 13 6.59 -5.76 3.36
N ALA A 14 6.96 -5.81 4.63
CA ALA A 14 7.54 -6.99 5.27
C ALA A 14 6.62 -8.22 5.20
N LEU A 15 5.33 -8.03 5.41
CA LEU A 15 4.36 -9.12 5.43
C LEU A 15 4.21 -9.80 4.06
N ASN A 16 4.38 -9.06 2.97
CA ASN A 16 4.26 -9.62 1.62
C ASN A 16 5.28 -10.75 1.35
N LEU A 17 6.44 -10.74 2.03
CA LEU A 17 7.42 -11.84 1.96
C LEU A 17 6.95 -13.10 2.68
N ALA A 18 6.11 -12.97 3.70
CA ALA A 18 5.60 -14.08 4.50
C ALA A 18 4.33 -14.72 3.92
N MET A 19 3.77 -14.18 2.82
CA MET A 19 2.51 -14.67 2.26
C MET A 19 2.50 -16.17 1.94
N PRO A 20 3.57 -16.77 1.33
CA PRO A 20 3.58 -18.20 1.08
C PRO A 20 3.56 -19.03 2.37
N ASP A 21 4.28 -18.62 3.41
CA ASP A 21 4.33 -19.31 4.69
C ASP A 21 2.98 -19.23 5.41
N LEU A 22 2.34 -18.04 5.38
CA LEU A 22 1.01 -17.82 5.93
C LEU A 22 -0.06 -18.67 5.24
N ALA A 23 0.03 -18.81 3.90
CA ALA A 23 -0.88 -19.65 3.14
C ALA A 23 -0.84 -21.11 3.59
N ILE A 24 0.35 -21.62 3.90
CA ILE A 24 0.57 -23.00 4.34
C ILE A 24 0.19 -23.17 5.82
N ASP A 25 0.75 -22.35 6.71
CA ASP A 25 0.59 -22.48 8.17
C ASP A 25 -0.86 -22.28 8.63
N LEU A 26 -1.57 -21.32 8.03
CA LEU A 26 -2.96 -20.98 8.39
C LEU A 26 -3.98 -21.56 7.42
N SER A 27 -3.55 -22.34 6.41
CA SER A 27 -4.42 -22.82 5.32
C SER A 27 -5.23 -21.69 4.67
N ALA A 28 -4.58 -20.52 4.51
CA ALA A 28 -5.21 -19.29 4.08
C ALA A 28 -5.41 -19.27 2.55
N SER A 29 -6.64 -18.96 2.10
CA SER A 29 -6.93 -18.70 0.69
C SER A 29 -6.26 -17.42 0.19
N THR A 30 -6.15 -17.25 -1.13
CA THR A 30 -5.65 -16.01 -1.73
C THR A 30 -6.48 -14.80 -1.28
N THR A 31 -7.80 -14.95 -1.18
CA THR A 31 -8.68 -13.90 -0.67
C THR A 31 -8.38 -13.58 0.80
N SER A 32 -8.19 -14.59 1.64
CA SER A 32 -7.78 -14.40 3.04
C SER A 32 -6.41 -13.75 3.16
N LEU A 33 -5.44 -14.12 2.31
CA LEU A 33 -4.12 -13.46 2.24
C LEU A 33 -4.25 -11.99 1.84
N THR A 34 -5.13 -11.68 0.88
CA THR A 34 -5.43 -10.30 0.50
C THR A 34 -5.99 -9.53 1.70
N TRP A 35 -6.91 -10.12 2.47
CA TRP A 35 -7.42 -9.51 3.70
C TRP A 35 -6.35 -9.33 4.79
N ILE A 36 -5.45 -10.30 4.97
CA ILE A 36 -4.32 -10.18 5.92
C ILE A 36 -3.43 -9.00 5.54
N ALA A 37 -3.14 -8.82 4.25
CA ALA A 37 -2.37 -7.68 3.78
C ALA A 37 -3.14 -6.37 3.97
N ASP A 38 -4.41 -6.36 3.56
CA ASP A 38 -5.17 -5.14 3.32
C ASP A 38 -5.91 -4.61 4.55
N ALA A 39 -6.27 -5.47 5.52
CA ALA A 39 -6.94 -5.02 6.75
C ALA A 39 -6.15 -3.91 7.49
N TYR A 40 -4.82 -3.98 7.47
CA TYR A 40 -3.94 -2.96 8.00
C TYR A 40 -4.03 -1.65 7.20
N THR A 41 -3.88 -1.74 5.87
CA THR A 41 -3.86 -0.57 4.98
C THR A 41 -5.22 0.11 4.91
N VAL A 42 -6.31 -0.66 4.91
CA VAL A 42 -7.69 -0.13 4.97
C VAL A 42 -7.95 0.62 6.27
N ALA A 43 -7.59 0.03 7.42
CA ALA A 43 -7.75 0.70 8.70
C ALA A 43 -6.89 1.98 8.79
N LEU A 44 -5.66 1.93 8.30
CA LEU A 44 -4.76 3.09 8.20
C LEU A 44 -5.36 4.17 7.28
N ALA A 45 -5.76 3.82 6.06
CA ALA A 45 -6.31 4.75 5.08
C ALA A 45 -7.62 5.42 5.57
N ALA A 46 -8.49 4.62 6.19
CA ALA A 46 -9.77 5.11 6.72
C ALA A 46 -9.60 6.08 7.88
N LEU A 47 -8.57 5.88 8.72
CA LEU A 47 -8.43 6.56 10.01
C LEU A 47 -7.31 7.59 10.06
N VAL A 48 -6.40 7.65 9.07
CA VAL A 48 -5.24 8.56 9.10
C VAL A 48 -5.66 10.03 9.21
N LEU A 49 -6.70 10.45 8.50
CA LEU A 49 -7.21 11.83 8.55
C LEU A 49 -7.94 12.13 9.86
N PRO A 50 -8.94 11.33 10.30
CA PRO A 50 -9.62 11.55 11.58
C PRO A 50 -8.68 11.56 12.77
N ILE A 51 -7.74 10.62 12.82
CA ILE A 51 -6.80 10.50 13.93
C ILE A 51 -5.72 11.59 13.85
N GLY A 52 -5.33 12.03 12.66
CA GLY A 52 -4.48 13.21 12.49
C GLY A 52 -5.08 14.44 13.17
N ALA A 53 -6.37 14.72 12.92
CA ALA A 53 -7.09 15.81 13.58
C ALA A 53 -7.19 15.65 15.10
N LEU A 54 -7.32 14.41 15.61
CA LEU A 54 -7.24 14.13 17.04
C LEU A 54 -5.85 14.45 17.61
N GLY A 55 -4.78 14.15 16.84
CA GLY A 55 -3.40 14.45 17.22
C GLY A 55 -3.17 15.97 17.38
N ASP A 56 -3.70 16.75 16.45
CA ASP A 56 -3.61 18.22 16.50
C ASP A 56 -4.33 18.80 17.73
N ARG A 57 -5.46 18.20 18.15
CA ARG A 57 -6.26 18.65 19.29
C ARG A 57 -5.71 18.19 20.65
N PHE A 58 -5.31 16.91 20.79
CA PHE A 58 -4.93 16.28 22.08
C PHE A 58 -3.42 16.23 22.29
N GLY A 59 -2.64 16.60 21.29
CA GLY A 59 -1.18 16.59 21.31
C GLY A 59 -0.61 15.44 20.48
N ARG A 60 0.17 15.78 19.50
CA ARG A 60 0.74 14.87 18.50
C ARG A 60 1.58 13.76 19.12
N ARG A 61 2.42 14.11 20.14
CA ARG A 61 3.21 13.13 20.87
C ARG A 61 2.34 12.12 21.64
N ASN A 62 1.28 12.58 22.29
CA ASN A 62 0.43 11.70 23.09
C ASN A 62 -0.30 10.68 22.22
N ILE A 63 -0.86 11.11 21.10
CA ILE A 63 -1.52 10.22 20.12
C ILE A 63 -0.51 9.25 19.51
N LEU A 64 0.69 9.70 19.15
CA LEU A 64 1.75 8.84 18.63
C LEU A 64 2.15 7.75 19.66
N ILE A 65 2.34 8.10 20.94
CA ILE A 65 2.69 7.13 21.98
C ILE A 65 1.54 6.11 22.17
N ALA A 66 0.30 6.59 22.25
CA ALA A 66 -0.86 5.69 22.31
C ALA A 66 -0.90 4.76 21.10
N GLY A 67 -0.60 5.28 19.89
CA GLY A 67 -0.49 4.50 18.65
C GLY A 67 0.60 3.43 18.71
N THR A 68 1.80 3.75 19.23
CA THR A 68 2.86 2.75 19.39
C THR A 68 2.49 1.65 20.40
N ILE A 69 1.75 1.97 21.44
CA ILE A 69 1.24 0.98 22.42
C ILE A 69 0.21 0.06 21.75
N VAL A 70 -0.80 0.64 21.07
CA VAL A 70 -1.82 -0.14 20.34
C VAL A 70 -1.14 -1.04 19.29
N PHE A 71 -0.21 -0.49 18.54
CA PHE A 71 0.53 -1.22 17.51
C PHE A 71 1.34 -2.38 18.11
N ALA A 72 2.06 -2.16 19.21
CA ALA A 72 2.87 -3.17 19.88
C ALA A 72 2.00 -4.33 20.43
N ILE A 73 0.90 -4.00 21.11
CA ILE A 73 -0.04 -5.00 21.64
C ILE A 73 -0.64 -5.81 20.50
N ALA A 74 -1.13 -5.15 19.45
CA ALA A 74 -1.73 -5.82 18.31
C ALA A 74 -0.71 -6.69 17.55
N SER A 75 0.55 -6.25 17.43
CA SER A 75 1.62 -7.05 16.85
C SER A 75 1.94 -8.30 17.66
N LEU A 76 2.03 -8.20 18.99
CA LEU A 76 2.26 -9.38 19.84
C LEU A 76 1.07 -10.34 19.78
N ALA A 77 -0.16 -9.82 19.77
CA ALA A 77 -1.35 -10.63 19.61
C ALA A 77 -1.36 -11.33 18.24
N ALA A 78 -1.03 -10.62 17.14
CA ALA A 78 -0.91 -11.20 15.81
C ALA A 78 0.16 -12.30 15.71
N ALA A 79 1.25 -12.20 16.48
CA ALA A 79 2.28 -13.25 16.55
C ALA A 79 1.81 -14.53 17.27
N SER A 80 0.74 -14.47 18.06
CA SER A 80 0.25 -15.56 18.92
C SER A 80 -1.01 -16.27 18.41
N VAL A 81 -1.55 -15.84 17.25
CA VAL A 81 -2.77 -16.44 16.69
C VAL A 81 -2.47 -17.59 15.73
N ASP A 82 -3.42 -18.51 15.64
CA ASP A 82 -3.37 -19.70 14.79
C ASP A 82 -4.53 -19.76 13.78
N THR A 83 -5.33 -18.67 13.66
CA THR A 83 -6.42 -18.58 12.71
C THR A 83 -6.33 -17.33 11.86
N THR A 84 -6.76 -17.43 10.62
CA THR A 84 -6.73 -16.37 9.62
C THR A 84 -7.56 -15.16 10.04
N GLU A 85 -8.77 -15.39 10.59
CA GLU A 85 -9.72 -14.35 10.98
C GLU A 85 -9.17 -13.49 12.13
N LEU A 86 -8.54 -14.14 13.13
CA LEU A 86 -7.89 -13.42 14.23
C LEU A 86 -6.70 -12.61 13.74
N LEU A 87 -5.92 -13.16 12.80
CA LEU A 87 -4.80 -12.42 12.22
C LEU A 87 -5.30 -11.18 11.45
N ILE A 88 -6.34 -11.30 10.63
CA ILE A 88 -6.98 -10.18 9.94
C ILE A 88 -7.45 -9.12 10.93
N GLY A 89 -8.13 -9.54 12.02
CA GLY A 89 -8.59 -8.65 13.07
C GLY A 89 -7.45 -7.88 13.73
N TRP A 90 -6.36 -8.55 14.12
CA TRP A 90 -5.22 -7.89 14.73
C TRP A 90 -4.45 -7.01 13.74
N ARG A 91 -4.41 -7.36 12.45
CA ARG A 91 -3.87 -6.50 11.39
C ARG A 91 -4.68 -5.19 11.28
N ALA A 92 -6.00 -5.25 11.36
CA ALA A 92 -6.84 -4.04 11.39
C ALA A 92 -6.51 -3.17 12.62
N VAL A 93 -6.35 -3.76 13.81
CA VAL A 93 -5.94 -3.03 15.04
C VAL A 93 -4.53 -2.44 14.90
N MET A 94 -3.59 -3.16 14.28
CA MET A 94 -2.28 -2.58 13.93
C MET A 94 -2.42 -1.36 13.02
N GLY A 95 -3.33 -1.41 12.03
CA GLY A 95 -3.65 -0.29 11.14
C GLY A 95 -4.18 0.94 11.89
N VAL A 96 -5.03 0.74 12.90
CA VAL A 96 -5.45 1.82 13.82
C VAL A 96 -4.24 2.44 14.52
N GLY A 97 -3.35 1.60 15.08
CA GLY A 97 -2.10 2.06 15.71
C GLY A 97 -1.23 2.87 14.75
N ALA A 98 -1.10 2.40 13.51
CA ALA A 98 -0.34 3.09 12.45
C ALA A 98 -0.96 4.45 12.09
N ALA A 99 -2.30 4.54 12.00
CA ALA A 99 -3.01 5.80 11.78
C ALA A 99 -2.79 6.82 12.91
N MET A 100 -2.56 6.35 14.14
CA MET A 100 -2.18 7.21 15.28
C MET A 100 -0.71 7.66 15.21
N ILE A 101 0.17 6.87 14.61
CA ILE A 101 1.61 7.14 14.51
C ILE A 101 1.92 8.11 13.36
N MET A 102 1.42 7.82 12.16
CA MET A 102 1.90 8.39 10.89
C MET A 102 1.75 9.91 10.82
N PRO A 103 0.58 10.54 11.05
CA PRO A 103 0.42 11.99 10.95
C PRO A 103 1.29 12.76 11.95
N GLY A 104 1.43 12.18 13.17
CA GLY A 104 2.24 12.76 14.24
C GLY A 104 3.73 12.85 13.92
N THR A 105 4.25 12.00 13.02
CA THR A 105 5.69 11.98 12.72
C THR A 105 6.14 13.20 11.93
N LEU A 106 5.48 13.53 10.82
CA LEU A 106 5.81 14.67 9.97
C LEU A 106 5.48 15.99 10.68
N SER A 107 4.28 16.10 11.25
CA SER A 107 3.82 17.31 11.89
C SER A 107 4.65 17.68 13.11
N THR A 108 5.18 16.72 13.87
CA THR A 108 6.12 16.99 14.96
C THR A 108 7.47 17.49 14.41
N ILE A 109 7.99 16.94 13.31
CA ILE A 109 9.22 17.39 12.66
C ILE A 109 9.06 18.82 12.18
N THR A 110 7.98 19.14 11.47
CA THR A 110 7.74 20.50 10.94
C THR A 110 7.54 21.54 12.04
N ALA A 111 6.97 21.16 13.19
CA ALA A 111 6.80 22.04 14.34
C ALA A 111 8.06 22.20 15.19
N ALA A 112 8.91 21.16 15.29
CA ALA A 112 10.12 21.19 16.13
C ALA A 112 11.31 21.87 15.45
N PHE A 113 11.38 21.89 14.11
CA PHE A 113 12.48 22.50 13.38
C PHE A 113 12.23 23.99 13.14
N PRO A 114 13.25 24.86 13.36
CA PRO A 114 13.16 26.27 13.00
C PRO A 114 12.95 26.43 11.48
N ALA A 115 12.29 27.51 11.07
CA ALA A 115 11.85 27.73 9.68
C ALA A 115 12.96 27.54 8.64
N ASN A 116 14.18 27.98 8.93
CA ASN A 116 15.36 27.87 8.04
C ASN A 116 15.94 26.45 7.92
N ARG A 117 15.47 25.46 8.72
CA ARG A 117 15.91 24.05 8.69
C ARG A 117 14.75 23.08 8.50
N ARG A 118 13.53 23.57 8.37
CA ARG A 118 12.32 22.75 8.24
C ARG A 118 12.39 21.85 7.00
N ASP A 119 12.82 22.42 5.86
CA ASP A 119 12.97 21.65 4.61
C ASP A 119 13.94 20.48 4.75
N ARG A 120 15.01 20.67 5.54
CA ARG A 120 15.97 19.58 5.82
C ARG A 120 15.33 18.47 6.68
N GLY A 121 14.51 18.84 7.66
CA GLY A 121 13.77 17.88 8.47
C GLY A 121 12.78 17.05 7.64
N VAL A 122 12.03 17.71 6.75
CA VAL A 122 11.09 17.06 5.82
C VAL A 122 11.83 16.17 4.82
N ALA A 123 12.98 16.61 4.29
CA ALA A 123 13.78 15.80 3.37
C ALA A 123 14.31 14.52 4.04
N ILE A 124 14.77 14.59 5.30
CA ILE A 124 15.20 13.43 6.07
C ILE A 124 14.00 12.48 6.29
N TRP A 125 12.84 13.00 6.72
CA TRP A 125 11.63 12.22 6.92
C TRP A 125 11.21 11.49 5.63
N SER A 126 11.18 12.19 4.49
CA SER A 126 10.85 11.59 3.19
C SER A 126 11.85 10.51 2.76
N GLY A 127 13.14 10.70 3.06
CA GLY A 127 14.17 9.69 2.84
C GLY A 127 13.92 8.41 3.65
N PHE A 128 13.53 8.53 4.92
CA PHE A 128 13.16 7.39 5.76
C PHE A 128 11.85 6.74 5.35
N ALA A 129 10.88 7.51 4.83
CA ALA A 129 9.65 6.96 4.27
C ALA A 129 9.95 6.06 3.05
N ALA A 130 10.79 6.53 2.14
CA ALA A 130 11.19 5.74 0.97
C ALA A 130 12.05 4.52 1.34
N ALA A 131 12.97 4.66 2.29
CA ALA A 131 13.82 3.57 2.77
C ALA A 131 13.06 2.54 3.60
N GLY A 132 11.96 2.94 4.24
CA GLY A 132 11.20 2.10 5.17
C GLY A 132 10.69 0.80 4.54
N ALA A 133 10.19 0.86 3.31
CA ALA A 133 9.74 -0.33 2.59
C ALA A 133 10.89 -1.33 2.34
N ILE A 134 12.06 -0.83 1.93
CA ILE A 134 13.23 -1.68 1.66
C ILE A 134 13.79 -2.26 2.96
N ILE A 135 13.88 -1.43 4.01
CA ILE A 135 14.29 -1.88 5.35
C ILE A 135 13.35 -2.97 5.85
N GLY A 136 12.04 -2.79 5.64
CA GLY A 136 11.02 -3.78 5.98
C GLY A 136 11.21 -5.09 5.24
N LEU A 137 11.39 -5.04 3.92
CA LEU A 137 11.62 -6.23 3.10
C LEU A 137 12.90 -6.97 3.48
N LEU A 138 14.03 -6.26 3.60
CA LEU A 138 15.30 -6.86 3.96
C LEU A 138 15.28 -7.42 5.39
N GLY A 139 14.69 -6.68 6.34
CA GLY A 139 14.52 -7.13 7.71
C GLY A 139 13.64 -8.38 7.80
N ALA A 140 12.50 -8.40 7.10
CA ALA A 140 11.64 -9.57 7.03
C ALA A 140 12.34 -10.75 6.34
N GLY A 141 13.07 -10.50 5.25
CA GLY A 141 13.84 -11.52 4.57
C GLY A 141 14.86 -12.20 5.49
N LEU A 142 15.61 -11.42 6.29
CA LEU A 142 16.55 -11.95 7.29
C LEU A 142 15.83 -12.74 8.40
N LEU A 143 14.68 -12.26 8.86
CA LEU A 143 13.90 -12.95 9.90
C LEU A 143 13.36 -14.28 9.40
N LEU A 144 12.80 -14.31 8.18
CA LEU A 144 12.21 -15.50 7.58
C LEU A 144 13.24 -16.58 7.18
N GLU A 145 14.51 -16.24 7.03
CA GLU A 145 15.57 -17.22 6.81
C GLU A 145 15.84 -18.10 8.06
N GLN A 146 15.52 -17.60 9.26
CA GLN A 146 15.90 -18.23 10.52
C GLN A 146 14.71 -18.56 11.43
N TRP A 147 13.62 -17.83 11.29
CA TRP A 147 12.43 -17.93 12.13
C TRP A 147 11.16 -17.94 11.30
N SER A 148 10.04 -18.30 11.94
CA SER A 148 8.71 -18.25 11.31
C SER A 148 8.23 -16.82 11.03
N TRP A 149 7.18 -16.68 10.23
CA TRP A 149 6.51 -15.42 9.94
C TRP A 149 6.09 -14.62 11.20
N ARG A 150 5.87 -15.30 12.33
CA ARG A 150 5.56 -14.70 13.63
C ARG A 150 6.65 -13.73 14.10
N SER A 151 7.91 -13.98 13.73
CA SER A 151 9.04 -13.13 14.08
C SER A 151 8.95 -11.70 13.54
N ILE A 152 8.28 -11.50 12.40
CA ILE A 152 8.02 -10.17 11.82
C ILE A 152 7.17 -9.35 12.80
N PHE A 153 6.14 -9.94 13.36
CA PHE A 153 5.24 -9.26 14.30
C PHE A 153 5.92 -8.99 15.65
N VAL A 154 6.69 -9.95 16.17
CA VAL A 154 7.46 -9.75 17.43
C VAL A 154 8.48 -8.62 17.25
N THR A 155 9.20 -8.61 16.15
CA THR A 155 10.17 -7.53 15.83
C THR A 155 9.47 -6.18 15.67
N SER A 156 8.32 -6.16 15.00
CA SER A 156 7.50 -4.95 14.86
C SER A 156 7.03 -4.40 16.21
N ALA A 157 6.63 -5.28 17.13
CA ALA A 157 6.26 -4.88 18.49
C ALA A 157 7.45 -4.29 19.25
N LEU A 158 8.64 -4.90 19.15
CA LEU A 158 9.86 -4.38 19.78
C LEU A 158 10.22 -3.00 19.24
N VAL A 159 10.20 -2.82 17.92
CA VAL A 159 10.48 -1.52 17.28
C VAL A 159 9.43 -0.48 17.69
N ALA A 160 8.14 -0.85 17.81
CA ALA A 160 7.09 0.03 18.28
C ALA A 160 7.34 0.51 19.72
N VAL A 161 7.71 -0.40 20.62
CA VAL A 161 8.04 -0.05 22.03
C VAL A 161 9.26 0.87 22.09
N LEU A 162 10.33 0.55 21.37
CA LEU A 162 11.55 1.37 21.33
C LEU A 162 11.28 2.75 20.72
N GLY A 163 10.50 2.81 19.63
CA GLY A 163 10.08 4.06 18.99
C GLY A 163 9.19 4.91 19.89
N GLY A 164 8.26 4.28 20.61
CA GLY A 164 7.39 4.94 21.60
C GLY A 164 8.16 5.50 22.78
N LEU A 165 9.09 4.74 23.36
CA LEU A 165 9.98 5.20 24.42
C LEU A 165 10.88 6.36 23.96
N ALA A 166 11.46 6.26 22.78
CA ALA A 166 12.25 7.34 22.19
C ALA A 166 11.38 8.60 21.99
N ALA A 167 10.16 8.46 21.50
CA ALA A 167 9.23 9.58 21.34
C ALA A 167 8.82 10.19 22.68
N LEU A 168 8.61 9.38 23.72
CA LEU A 168 8.27 9.84 25.05
C LEU A 168 9.38 10.73 25.65
N ILE A 169 10.65 10.36 25.45
CA ILE A 169 11.81 11.03 26.03
C ILE A 169 12.24 12.25 25.19
N LEU A 170 12.23 12.11 23.84
CA LEU A 170 12.90 13.06 22.94
C LEU A 170 11.93 13.99 22.21
N ALA A 171 10.65 13.62 22.04
CA ALA A 171 9.75 14.41 21.23
C ALA A 171 9.04 15.51 22.02
N PRO A 172 9.00 16.76 21.52
CA PRO A 172 8.14 17.79 22.10
C PRO A 172 6.68 17.46 21.90
N ASN A 173 5.83 17.79 22.88
CA ASN A 173 4.39 17.63 22.72
C ASN A 173 3.82 18.90 22.06
N THR A 174 3.71 18.88 20.76
CA THR A 174 3.11 19.95 19.97
C THR A 174 1.62 19.71 19.79
N LYS A 175 0.83 20.77 19.83
CA LYS A 175 -0.61 20.76 19.55
C LYS A 175 -0.97 22.03 18.81
N ASP A 176 -2.09 22.02 18.09
CA ASP A 176 -2.60 23.22 17.48
C ASP A 176 -3.25 24.13 18.54
N GLU A 177 -2.96 25.43 18.48
CA GLU A 177 -3.55 26.41 19.39
C GLU A 177 -4.97 26.76 18.95
N GLU A 178 -5.27 26.73 17.66
CA GLU A 178 -6.61 26.90 17.11
C GLU A 178 -7.38 25.57 17.11
N ARG A 179 -8.28 25.41 18.09
CA ARG A 179 -9.11 24.22 18.25
C ARG A 179 -10.28 24.22 17.28
N HIS A 180 -10.08 23.72 16.07
CA HIS A 180 -11.20 23.51 15.15
C HIS A 180 -12.10 22.35 15.61
N PRO A 181 -13.43 22.43 15.37
CA PRO A 181 -14.35 21.34 15.65
C PRO A 181 -14.00 20.10 14.79
N LEU A 182 -14.09 18.91 15.40
CA LEU A 182 -13.85 17.66 14.69
C LEU A 182 -15.02 17.38 13.73
N ASP A 183 -14.70 17.07 12.50
CA ASP A 183 -15.66 16.66 11.48
C ASP A 183 -15.99 15.15 11.62
N HIS A 184 -16.80 14.82 12.63
CA HIS A 184 -17.25 13.44 12.86
C HIS A 184 -17.99 12.83 11.67
N PRO A 185 -18.94 13.53 11.03
CA PRO A 185 -19.63 13.00 9.85
C PRO A 185 -18.68 12.70 8.69
N GLY A 186 -17.73 13.59 8.39
CA GLY A 186 -16.72 13.39 7.37
C GLY A 186 -15.82 12.18 7.70
N ALA A 187 -15.40 12.02 8.96
CA ALA A 187 -14.59 10.91 9.41
C ALA A 187 -15.29 9.55 9.21
N TRP A 188 -16.55 9.42 9.63
CA TRP A 188 -17.29 8.17 9.50
C TRP A 188 -17.64 7.85 8.03
N THR A 189 -18.07 8.85 7.26
CA THR A 189 -18.44 8.64 5.86
C THR A 189 -17.23 8.26 5.01
N SER A 190 -16.05 8.86 5.23
CA SER A 190 -14.82 8.47 4.54
C SER A 190 -14.37 7.06 4.92
N ALA A 191 -14.40 6.70 6.20
CA ALA A 191 -14.03 5.38 6.68
C ALA A 191 -14.95 4.28 6.10
N VAL A 192 -16.27 4.51 6.11
CA VAL A 192 -17.25 3.58 5.52
C VAL A 192 -17.05 3.49 4.01
N ALA A 193 -16.80 4.60 3.31
CA ALA A 193 -16.59 4.60 1.87
C ALA A 193 -15.39 3.73 1.48
N ILE A 194 -14.24 3.92 2.14
CA ILE A 194 -13.02 3.17 1.87
C ILE A 194 -13.20 1.69 2.23
N GLY A 195 -13.70 1.39 3.44
CA GLY A 195 -13.89 0.02 3.92
C GLY A 195 -14.84 -0.78 3.04
N ALA A 196 -15.99 -0.19 2.66
CA ALA A 196 -16.96 -0.84 1.80
C ALA A 196 -16.45 -1.03 0.36
N LEU A 197 -15.66 -0.06 -0.17
CA LEU A 197 -15.01 -0.20 -1.49
C LEU A 197 -14.08 -1.40 -1.52
N VAL A 198 -13.17 -1.47 -0.56
CA VAL A 198 -12.15 -2.51 -0.50
C VAL A 198 -12.79 -3.87 -0.25
N TYR A 199 -13.77 -3.97 0.66
CA TYR A 199 -14.56 -5.17 0.87
C TYR A 199 -15.18 -5.68 -0.45
N GLY A 200 -15.86 -4.81 -1.19
CA GLY A 200 -16.49 -5.18 -2.46
C GLY A 200 -15.49 -5.65 -3.52
N ILE A 201 -14.28 -5.07 -3.54
CA ILE A 201 -13.23 -5.47 -4.49
C ILE A 201 -12.68 -6.85 -4.11
N ILE A 202 -12.35 -7.10 -2.85
CA ILE A 202 -11.75 -8.36 -2.40
C ILE A 202 -12.75 -9.51 -2.55
N GLU A 203 -13.97 -9.36 -2.01
CA GLU A 203 -14.98 -10.39 -2.03
C GLU A 203 -15.55 -10.66 -3.44
N GLY A 204 -15.45 -9.68 -4.34
CA GLY A 204 -15.92 -9.82 -5.72
C GLY A 204 -15.29 -10.98 -6.49
N SER A 205 -14.06 -11.35 -6.16
CA SER A 205 -13.35 -12.48 -6.78
C SER A 205 -13.85 -13.86 -6.32
N GLU A 206 -14.31 -13.98 -5.07
CA GLU A 206 -14.74 -15.25 -4.47
C GLU A 206 -16.25 -15.44 -4.56
N ALA A 207 -17.00 -14.47 -4.08
CA ALA A 207 -18.47 -14.52 -4.07
C ALA A 207 -19.13 -14.16 -5.42
N GLY A 208 -18.33 -13.62 -6.37
CA GLY A 208 -18.82 -13.11 -7.66
C GLY A 208 -19.26 -11.64 -7.61
N TRP A 209 -18.93 -10.90 -8.66
CA TRP A 209 -19.18 -9.45 -8.77
C TRP A 209 -20.66 -9.04 -8.72
N THR A 210 -21.57 -9.97 -9.02
CA THR A 210 -23.03 -9.77 -8.99
C THR A 210 -23.68 -10.28 -7.71
N SER A 211 -22.92 -10.85 -6.78
CA SER A 211 -23.44 -11.33 -5.51
C SER A 211 -23.98 -10.16 -4.67
N TRP A 212 -25.05 -10.43 -3.91
CA TRP A 212 -25.71 -9.41 -3.11
C TRP A 212 -24.77 -8.68 -2.13
N PRO A 213 -23.88 -9.36 -1.37
CA PRO A 213 -22.96 -8.68 -0.45
C PRO A 213 -22.02 -7.69 -1.18
N VAL A 214 -21.48 -8.09 -2.34
CA VAL A 214 -20.57 -7.27 -3.16
C VAL A 214 -21.29 -6.06 -3.72
N VAL A 215 -22.46 -6.25 -4.34
CA VAL A 215 -23.26 -5.14 -4.90
C VAL A 215 -23.66 -4.15 -3.81
N VAL A 216 -24.09 -4.64 -2.65
CA VAL A 216 -24.45 -3.77 -1.52
C VAL A 216 -23.25 -3.00 -1.00
N SER A 217 -22.09 -3.64 -0.83
CA SER A 217 -20.92 -2.94 -0.31
C SER A 217 -20.43 -1.85 -1.28
N LEU A 218 -20.41 -2.11 -2.58
CA LEU A 218 -20.07 -1.11 -3.58
C LEU A 218 -21.09 0.05 -3.63
N ALA A 219 -22.38 -0.26 -3.49
CA ALA A 219 -23.42 0.76 -3.38
C ALA A 219 -23.27 1.60 -2.10
N VAL A 220 -23.00 0.96 -0.94
CA VAL A 220 -22.72 1.65 0.32
C VAL A 220 -21.49 2.57 0.18
N SER A 221 -20.42 2.08 -0.47
CA SER A 221 -19.24 2.90 -0.75
C SER A 221 -19.59 4.14 -1.58
N ALA A 222 -20.33 3.97 -2.68
CA ALA A 222 -20.72 5.07 -3.56
C ALA A 222 -21.62 6.11 -2.82
N VAL A 223 -22.57 5.64 -2.02
CA VAL A 223 -23.43 6.49 -1.19
C VAL A 223 -22.61 7.22 -0.13
N ALA A 224 -21.73 6.52 0.59
CA ALA A 224 -20.88 7.11 1.63
C ALA A 224 -19.91 8.16 1.05
N LEU A 225 -19.32 7.89 -0.12
CA LEU A 225 -18.44 8.84 -0.82
C LEU A 225 -19.22 10.10 -1.26
N THR A 226 -20.43 9.90 -1.79
CA THR A 226 -21.31 11.01 -2.18
C THR A 226 -21.70 11.84 -0.95
N LEU A 227 -22.08 11.18 0.14
CA LEU A 227 -22.42 11.84 1.39
C LEU A 227 -21.22 12.59 1.98
N TYR A 228 -20.03 11.99 1.95
CA TYR A 228 -18.79 12.67 2.33
C TYR A 228 -18.57 13.96 1.54
N ALA A 229 -18.70 13.89 0.21
CA ALA A 229 -18.55 15.08 -0.64
C ALA A 229 -19.60 16.16 -0.34
N VAL A 230 -20.88 15.77 -0.19
CA VAL A 230 -21.97 16.72 0.12
C VAL A 230 -21.80 17.37 1.50
N LEU A 231 -21.45 16.57 2.53
CA LEU A 231 -21.21 17.08 3.88
C LEU A 231 -19.98 17.98 3.92
N GLY A 232 -18.88 17.59 3.26
CA GLY A 232 -17.67 18.40 3.17
C GLY A 232 -17.90 19.74 2.46
N LEU A 233 -18.73 19.76 1.41
CA LEU A 233 -19.11 21.01 0.73
C LEU A 233 -19.99 21.94 1.59
N ARG A 234 -20.71 21.40 2.57
CA ARG A 234 -21.58 22.17 3.48
C ARG A 234 -20.89 22.55 4.79
N ASN A 235 -19.81 21.87 5.15
CA ASN A 235 -19.05 22.14 6.36
C ASN A 235 -18.06 23.28 6.13
N ASN A 236 -17.91 24.17 7.12
CA ASN A 236 -16.92 25.25 7.07
C ASN A 236 -15.49 24.75 7.45
N HIS A 237 -15.40 23.63 8.19
CA HIS A 237 -14.15 22.99 8.61
C HIS A 237 -14.21 21.50 8.30
N PRO A 238 -14.29 21.10 7.02
CA PRO A 238 -14.31 19.69 6.65
C PRO A 238 -12.97 19.04 6.92
N LEU A 239 -12.98 17.74 7.21
CA LEU A 239 -11.76 16.93 7.43
C LEU A 239 -10.81 17.01 6.22
N LEU A 240 -11.38 16.93 5.03
CA LEU A 240 -10.74 17.25 3.76
C LEU A 240 -11.75 18.01 2.90
N ASP A 241 -11.39 19.18 2.43
CA ASP A 241 -12.28 20.01 1.63
C ASP A 241 -12.41 19.46 0.19
N PRO A 242 -13.59 18.96 -0.22
CA PRO A 242 -13.78 18.47 -1.59
C PRO A 242 -13.55 19.54 -2.67
N ARG A 243 -13.64 20.83 -2.32
CA ARG A 243 -13.38 21.95 -3.25
C ARG A 243 -11.93 21.96 -3.75
N LEU A 244 -10.99 21.37 -3.00
CA LEU A 244 -9.59 21.24 -3.40
C LEU A 244 -9.43 20.43 -4.69
N PHE A 245 -10.32 19.46 -4.95
CA PHE A 245 -10.34 18.72 -6.22
C PHE A 245 -10.78 19.57 -7.42
N GLY A 246 -11.34 20.75 -7.20
CA GLY A 246 -11.56 21.77 -8.22
C GLY A 246 -10.27 22.40 -8.75
N ILE A 247 -9.17 22.36 -7.96
CA ILE A 247 -7.86 22.87 -8.35
C ILE A 247 -7.20 21.84 -9.28
N PRO A 248 -6.93 22.18 -10.56
CA PRO A 248 -6.44 21.19 -11.55
C PRO A 248 -5.12 20.53 -11.12
N GLY A 249 -4.19 21.30 -10.52
CA GLY A 249 -2.93 20.77 -10.01
C GLY A 249 -3.13 19.77 -8.88
N PHE A 250 -3.91 20.13 -7.87
CA PHE A 250 -4.21 19.27 -6.74
C PHE A 250 -4.83 17.94 -7.18
N ARG A 251 -5.87 18.00 -8.02
CA ARG A 251 -6.54 16.81 -8.57
C ARG A 251 -5.59 15.93 -9.37
N ALA A 252 -4.77 16.49 -10.26
CA ALA A 252 -3.82 15.75 -11.06
C ALA A 252 -2.75 15.08 -10.18
N GLY A 253 -2.22 15.80 -9.18
CA GLY A 253 -1.27 15.25 -8.22
C GLY A 253 -1.86 14.09 -7.41
N ALA A 254 -3.07 14.28 -6.86
CA ALA A 254 -3.76 13.26 -6.08
C ALA A 254 -4.02 11.98 -6.91
N ILE A 255 -4.54 12.10 -8.12
CA ILE A 255 -4.75 10.93 -9.02
C ILE A 255 -3.43 10.24 -9.34
N THR A 256 -2.37 11.01 -9.62
CA THR A 256 -1.05 10.43 -9.93
C THR A 256 -0.50 9.61 -8.76
N ILE A 257 -0.55 10.14 -7.54
CA ILE A 257 -0.08 9.44 -6.34
C ILE A 257 -0.95 8.22 -6.04
N LEU A 258 -2.28 8.34 -6.12
CA LEU A 258 -3.20 7.22 -5.91
C LEU A 258 -2.91 6.05 -6.84
N VAL A 259 -2.85 6.33 -8.15
CA VAL A 259 -2.62 5.30 -9.18
C VAL A 259 -1.23 4.70 -9.09
N GLN A 260 -0.21 5.51 -8.79
CA GLN A 260 1.14 5.01 -8.56
C GLN A 260 1.21 4.05 -7.37
N PHE A 261 0.64 4.43 -6.21
CA PHE A 261 0.66 3.58 -5.02
C PHE A 261 -0.19 2.33 -5.20
N MET A 262 -1.32 2.43 -5.90
CA MET A 262 -2.12 1.29 -6.34
C MET A 262 -1.27 0.28 -7.12
N ALA A 263 -0.50 0.73 -8.10
CA ALA A 263 0.34 -0.15 -8.91
C ALA A 263 1.48 -0.78 -8.10
N VAL A 264 2.19 0.02 -7.29
CA VAL A 264 3.38 -0.43 -6.55
C VAL A 264 3.02 -1.45 -5.46
N PHE A 265 2.01 -1.15 -4.63
CA PHE A 265 1.66 -2.04 -3.52
C PHE A 265 0.89 -3.28 -3.98
N GLY A 266 0.04 -3.16 -5.01
CA GLY A 266 -0.54 -4.32 -5.66
C GLY A 266 0.54 -5.24 -6.25
N PHE A 267 1.54 -4.67 -6.94
CA PHE A 267 2.68 -5.44 -7.45
C PHE A 267 3.47 -6.13 -6.33
N PHE A 268 3.75 -5.47 -5.22
CA PHE A 268 4.46 -6.10 -4.10
C PHE A 268 3.70 -7.32 -3.55
N PHE A 269 2.37 -7.30 -3.54
CA PHE A 269 1.56 -8.42 -3.10
C PHE A 269 1.73 -9.67 -3.97
N VAL A 270 1.73 -9.56 -5.30
CA VAL A 270 1.86 -10.72 -6.21
C VAL A 270 3.27 -10.95 -6.71
N GLY A 271 4.06 -9.90 -6.92
CA GLY A 271 5.41 -9.98 -7.49
C GLY A 271 6.42 -10.67 -6.58
N LEU A 272 6.29 -10.51 -5.25
CA LEU A 272 7.12 -11.24 -4.29
C LEU A 272 6.81 -12.73 -4.28
N GLN A 273 5.55 -13.11 -4.46
CA GLN A 273 5.15 -14.51 -4.61
C GLN A 273 5.72 -15.13 -5.89
N TYR A 274 5.80 -14.38 -6.99
CA TYR A 274 6.48 -14.84 -8.22
C TYR A 274 7.94 -15.22 -7.95
N LEU A 275 8.69 -14.37 -7.24
CA LEU A 275 10.09 -14.64 -6.90
C LEU A 275 10.25 -15.90 -6.03
N GLN A 276 9.32 -16.14 -5.11
CA GLN A 276 9.41 -17.28 -4.19
C GLN A 276 8.86 -18.57 -4.81
N LEU A 277 7.66 -18.54 -5.42
CA LEU A 277 6.96 -19.74 -5.87
C LEU A 277 7.38 -20.18 -7.28
N ILE A 278 7.73 -19.24 -8.16
CA ILE A 278 8.14 -19.56 -9.54
C ILE A 278 9.65 -19.65 -9.64
N LEU A 279 10.40 -18.62 -9.19
CA LEU A 279 11.87 -18.63 -9.25
C LEU A 279 12.53 -19.43 -8.11
N GLY A 280 11.77 -19.86 -7.11
CA GLY A 280 12.28 -20.62 -5.98
C GLY A 280 13.27 -19.84 -5.11
N TYR A 281 13.14 -18.51 -5.04
CA TYR A 281 14.03 -17.68 -4.23
C TYR A 281 13.63 -17.75 -2.76
N SER A 282 14.64 -17.76 -1.87
CA SER A 282 14.40 -17.56 -0.45
C SER A 282 13.81 -16.17 -0.18
N PRO A 283 13.17 -15.93 0.97
CA PRO A 283 12.63 -14.62 1.34
C PRO A 283 13.66 -13.50 1.23
N LEU A 284 14.87 -13.71 1.74
CA LEU A 284 15.96 -12.74 1.67
C LEU A 284 16.39 -12.47 0.22
N LYS A 285 16.54 -13.52 -0.60
CA LYS A 285 16.90 -13.39 -2.01
C LYS A 285 15.81 -12.64 -2.78
N SER A 286 14.53 -12.86 -2.45
CA SER A 286 13.40 -12.13 -3.02
C SER A 286 13.42 -10.64 -2.64
N ALA A 287 13.74 -10.32 -1.38
CA ALA A 287 13.92 -8.94 -0.94
C ALA A 287 15.08 -8.25 -1.68
N LEU A 288 16.22 -8.94 -1.81
CA LEU A 288 17.38 -8.42 -2.57
C LEU A 288 17.08 -8.25 -4.06
N ALA A 289 16.25 -9.11 -4.64
CA ALA A 289 15.82 -9.01 -6.04
C ALA A 289 14.97 -7.76 -6.33
N LEU A 290 14.39 -7.12 -5.32
CA LEU A 290 13.66 -5.85 -5.45
C LEU A 290 14.54 -4.60 -5.22
N VAL A 291 15.75 -4.73 -4.70
CA VAL A 291 16.67 -3.58 -4.48
C VAL A 291 16.90 -2.75 -5.75
N PRO A 292 17.02 -3.33 -6.96
CA PRO A 292 17.20 -2.57 -8.18
C PRO A 292 16.16 -1.47 -8.43
N ILE A 293 14.91 -1.67 -8.00
CA ILE A 293 13.88 -0.61 -8.15
C ILE A 293 14.27 0.64 -7.35
N ALA A 294 14.79 0.48 -6.14
CA ALA A 294 15.23 1.59 -5.30
C ALA A 294 16.44 2.32 -5.89
N VAL A 295 17.39 1.56 -6.46
CA VAL A 295 18.58 2.11 -7.13
C VAL A 295 18.20 3.01 -8.31
N VAL A 296 17.08 2.74 -8.97
CA VAL A 296 16.56 3.56 -10.08
C VAL A 296 15.68 4.70 -9.58
N VAL A 297 14.82 4.45 -8.61
CA VAL A 297 13.88 5.46 -8.07
C VAL A 297 14.64 6.66 -7.48
N LEU A 298 15.71 6.42 -6.70
CA LEU A 298 16.43 7.50 -6.01
C LEU A 298 17.04 8.54 -6.98
N PRO A 299 17.88 8.17 -7.97
CA PRO A 299 18.42 9.14 -8.91
C PRO A 299 17.34 9.82 -9.76
N THR A 300 16.32 9.06 -10.18
CA THR A 300 15.21 9.59 -10.97
C THR A 300 14.44 10.64 -10.20
N SER A 301 14.15 10.40 -8.92
CA SER A 301 13.49 11.36 -8.04
C SER A 301 14.29 12.66 -7.89
N VAL A 302 15.62 12.57 -7.73
CA VAL A 302 16.51 13.74 -7.64
C VAL A 302 16.55 14.52 -8.95
N LEU A 303 16.44 13.84 -10.09
CA LEU A 303 16.45 14.46 -11.41
C LEU A 303 15.10 15.10 -11.78
N THR A 304 14.00 14.62 -11.23
CA THR A 304 12.62 15.03 -11.55
C THR A 304 12.40 16.56 -11.48
N PRO A 305 12.86 17.31 -10.45
CA PRO A 305 12.69 18.76 -10.42
C PRO A 305 13.40 19.51 -11.57
N ARG A 306 14.49 18.95 -12.09
CA ARG A 306 15.16 19.51 -13.29
C ARG A 306 14.35 19.22 -14.55
N LEU A 307 13.84 18.01 -14.68
CA LEU A 307 13.00 17.59 -15.81
C LEU A 307 11.71 18.42 -15.86
N THR A 308 11.05 18.65 -14.72
CA THR A 308 9.83 19.46 -14.68
C THR A 308 10.05 20.91 -15.12
N ARG A 309 11.22 21.46 -14.86
CA ARG A 309 11.58 22.81 -15.34
C ARG A 309 11.79 22.87 -16.85
N ILE A 310 12.24 21.78 -17.48
CA ILE A 310 12.58 21.72 -18.91
C ILE A 310 11.33 21.36 -19.75
N VAL A 311 10.60 20.31 -19.36
CA VAL A 311 9.50 19.75 -20.18
C VAL A 311 8.11 20.01 -19.59
N GLY A 312 8.03 20.60 -18.40
CA GLY A 312 6.77 20.89 -17.71
C GLY A 312 6.26 19.72 -16.87
N ILE A 313 5.41 20.05 -15.89
CA ILE A 313 4.80 19.11 -14.94
C ILE A 313 3.97 18.04 -15.67
N LYS A 314 3.11 18.47 -16.58
CA LYS A 314 2.22 17.65 -17.39
C LYS A 314 2.95 16.49 -18.09
N ALA A 315 4.07 16.79 -18.75
CA ALA A 315 4.86 15.79 -19.46
C ALA A 315 5.52 14.80 -18.49
N VAL A 316 6.10 15.29 -17.37
CA VAL A 316 6.78 14.42 -16.40
C VAL A 316 5.79 13.48 -15.70
N MET A 317 4.59 13.98 -15.32
CA MET A 317 3.54 13.14 -14.73
C MET A 317 3.06 12.06 -15.70
N GLY A 318 2.70 12.47 -16.92
CA GLY A 318 2.16 11.54 -17.91
C GLY A 318 3.17 10.50 -18.36
N VAL A 319 4.41 10.93 -18.70
CA VAL A 319 5.50 10.00 -19.08
C VAL A 319 5.86 9.09 -17.90
N GLY A 320 5.90 9.60 -16.67
CA GLY A 320 6.16 8.78 -15.49
C GLY A 320 5.13 7.68 -15.28
N LEU A 321 3.82 8.00 -15.39
CA LEU A 321 2.75 7.00 -15.34
C LEU A 321 2.82 6.02 -16.51
N LEU A 322 3.11 6.47 -17.74
CA LEU A 322 3.24 5.59 -18.89
C LEU A 322 4.45 4.66 -18.79
N LEU A 323 5.58 5.11 -18.19
CA LEU A 323 6.71 4.23 -17.89
C LEU A 323 6.33 3.19 -16.84
N LEU A 324 5.62 3.58 -15.77
CA LEU A 324 5.11 2.64 -14.78
C LEU A 324 4.17 1.60 -15.42
N ALA A 325 3.24 2.04 -16.26
CA ALA A 325 2.36 1.15 -17.03
C ALA A 325 3.15 0.20 -17.95
N ALA A 326 4.13 0.73 -18.68
CA ALA A 326 4.99 -0.07 -19.56
C ALA A 326 5.77 -1.13 -18.77
N GLY A 327 6.28 -0.79 -17.58
CA GLY A 327 6.93 -1.75 -16.70
C GLY A 327 5.99 -2.85 -16.22
N MET A 328 4.75 -2.51 -15.79
CA MET A 328 3.73 -3.50 -15.40
C MET A 328 3.34 -4.39 -16.58
N LEU A 329 3.12 -3.81 -17.77
CA LEU A 329 2.81 -4.57 -18.98
C LEU A 329 4.01 -5.43 -19.45
N ALA A 330 5.25 -4.97 -19.30
CA ALA A 330 6.42 -5.80 -19.58
C ALA A 330 6.49 -7.01 -18.63
N LEU A 331 6.18 -6.84 -17.36
CA LEU A 331 6.11 -7.92 -16.37
C LEU A 331 4.96 -8.91 -16.66
N SER A 332 3.91 -8.51 -17.37
CA SER A 332 2.81 -9.43 -17.75
C SER A 332 3.20 -10.46 -18.82
N PHE A 333 4.36 -10.32 -19.47
CA PHE A 333 4.93 -11.33 -20.39
C PHE A 333 5.82 -12.35 -19.69
N LEU A 334 5.88 -12.35 -18.35
CA LEU A 334 6.61 -13.37 -17.62
C LEU A 334 5.94 -14.74 -17.77
N GLU A 335 6.77 -15.76 -17.98
CA GLU A 335 6.41 -17.16 -18.07
C GLU A 335 7.05 -17.94 -16.90
N VAL A 336 6.70 -19.21 -16.74
CA VAL A 336 7.28 -20.08 -15.71
C VAL A 336 8.81 -20.14 -15.83
N ASP A 337 9.32 -20.19 -17.07
CA ASP A 337 10.73 -20.35 -17.41
C ASP A 337 11.49 -19.04 -17.66
N SER A 338 10.85 -17.89 -17.50
CA SER A 338 11.44 -16.59 -17.85
C SER A 338 12.72 -16.21 -17.11
N GLY A 339 12.95 -16.78 -15.92
CA GLY A 339 14.07 -16.40 -15.06
C GLY A 339 13.95 -14.97 -14.49
N TYR A 340 15.05 -14.47 -13.93
CA TYR A 340 15.05 -13.16 -13.25
C TYR A 340 15.24 -11.97 -14.18
N LEU A 341 15.92 -12.13 -15.32
CA LEU A 341 16.31 -10.99 -16.17
C LEU A 341 15.12 -10.21 -16.76
N PRO A 342 14.05 -10.83 -17.29
CA PRO A 342 12.85 -10.11 -17.70
C PRO A 342 12.16 -9.40 -16.55
N PHE A 343 12.11 -10.03 -15.37
CA PHE A 343 11.57 -9.42 -14.15
C PHE A 343 12.36 -8.17 -13.75
N PHE A 344 13.71 -8.25 -13.76
CA PHE A 344 14.59 -7.11 -13.53
C PHE A 344 14.33 -5.96 -14.52
N GLY A 345 14.18 -6.28 -15.82
CA GLY A 345 13.88 -5.28 -16.85
C GLY A 345 12.57 -4.52 -16.55
N GLY A 346 11.51 -5.23 -16.20
CA GLY A 346 10.24 -4.64 -15.81
C GLY A 346 10.37 -3.76 -14.55
N LEU A 347 11.15 -4.19 -13.54
CA LEU A 347 11.43 -3.40 -12.34
C LEU A 347 12.13 -2.07 -12.65
N ILE A 348 13.13 -2.08 -13.56
CA ILE A 348 13.86 -0.87 -13.95
C ILE A 348 12.92 0.14 -14.60
N VAL A 349 12.10 -0.30 -15.57
CA VAL A 349 11.14 0.58 -16.24
C VAL A 349 10.09 1.11 -15.27
N SER A 350 9.55 0.25 -14.40
CA SER A 350 8.62 0.66 -13.33
C SER A 350 9.26 1.65 -12.37
N GLY A 351 10.51 1.41 -11.96
CA GLY A 351 11.26 2.29 -11.05
C GLY A 351 11.48 3.69 -11.61
N LEU A 352 11.77 3.82 -12.93
CA LEU A 352 11.83 5.13 -13.60
C LEU A 352 10.48 5.86 -13.49
N GLY A 353 9.38 5.15 -13.76
CA GLY A 353 8.03 5.70 -13.62
C GLY A 353 7.72 6.16 -12.20
N VAL A 354 8.01 5.33 -11.21
CA VAL A 354 7.80 5.65 -9.77
C VAL A 354 8.61 6.87 -9.34
N GLY A 355 9.89 6.95 -9.72
CA GLY A 355 10.74 8.09 -9.36
C GLY A 355 10.22 9.43 -9.88
N LEU A 356 9.73 9.44 -11.13
CA LEU A 356 9.12 10.63 -11.74
C LEU A 356 7.79 10.99 -11.04
N THR A 357 6.87 10.04 -10.94
CA THR A 357 5.50 10.29 -10.48
C THR A 357 5.42 10.62 -9.00
N SER A 358 6.21 9.96 -8.15
CA SER A 358 6.24 10.21 -6.70
C SER A 358 6.65 11.64 -6.38
N THR A 359 7.72 12.10 -7.03
CA THR A 359 8.27 13.45 -6.80
C THR A 359 7.36 14.52 -7.36
N VAL A 360 6.91 14.39 -8.63
CA VAL A 360 6.08 15.42 -9.25
C VAL A 360 4.68 15.46 -8.66
N GLY A 361 4.08 14.29 -8.36
CA GLY A 361 2.73 14.22 -7.78
C GLY A 361 2.67 14.88 -6.40
N THR A 362 3.60 14.55 -5.52
CA THR A 362 3.71 15.18 -4.19
C THR A 362 3.97 16.68 -4.31
N ALA A 363 4.92 17.11 -5.16
CA ALA A 363 5.23 18.51 -5.35
C ALA A 363 4.04 19.33 -5.86
N VAL A 364 3.21 18.74 -6.73
CA VAL A 364 2.03 19.42 -7.29
C VAL A 364 0.90 19.50 -6.26
N ILE A 365 0.67 18.46 -5.44
CA ILE A 365 -0.30 18.53 -4.33
C ILE A 365 0.09 19.66 -3.39
N VAL A 366 1.33 19.66 -2.91
CA VAL A 366 1.86 20.62 -1.94
C VAL A 366 1.88 22.04 -2.52
N GLY A 367 2.35 22.19 -3.76
CA GLY A 367 2.46 23.49 -4.42
C GLY A 367 1.13 24.09 -4.92
N SER A 368 0.04 23.32 -4.90
CA SER A 368 -1.31 23.81 -5.25
C SER A 368 -2.02 24.50 -4.09
N LEU A 369 -1.47 24.43 -2.87
CA LEU A 369 -2.07 24.99 -1.66
C LEU A 369 -1.20 26.07 -1.05
N ARG A 370 -1.83 27.02 -0.34
CA ARG A 370 -1.16 28.10 0.38
C ARG A 370 -0.26 27.56 1.50
N ILE A 371 0.68 28.36 1.95
CA ILE A 371 1.62 27.99 3.03
C ILE A 371 0.87 27.58 4.31
N GLU A 372 -0.24 28.25 4.63
CA GLU A 372 -1.09 27.96 5.80
C GLU A 372 -1.79 26.59 5.67
N GLN A 373 -1.98 26.10 4.46
CA GLN A 373 -2.66 24.82 4.14
C GLN A 373 -1.70 23.66 3.90
N GLN A 374 -0.41 23.81 4.16
CA GLN A 374 0.59 22.76 3.92
C GLN A 374 0.34 21.49 4.77
N GLY A 375 -0.27 21.64 5.94
CA GLY A 375 -0.72 20.50 6.75
C GLY A 375 -1.79 19.66 6.03
N VAL A 376 -2.76 20.34 5.41
CA VAL A 376 -3.82 19.69 4.61
C VAL A 376 -3.22 19.01 3.38
N ALA A 377 -2.26 19.66 2.70
CA ALA A 377 -1.56 19.07 1.56
C ALA A 377 -0.82 17.79 1.93
N SER A 378 -0.13 17.78 3.07
CA SER A 378 0.58 16.61 3.57
C SER A 378 -0.38 15.48 3.94
N ALA A 379 -1.45 15.79 4.69
CA ALA A 379 -2.46 14.81 5.08
C ALA A 379 -3.16 14.19 3.85
N MET A 380 -3.45 15.01 2.83
CA MET A 380 -4.04 14.53 1.59
C MET A 380 -3.07 13.62 0.81
N ASN A 381 -1.79 14.01 0.72
CA ASN A 381 -0.78 13.17 0.08
C ASN A 381 -0.69 11.80 0.75
N ASP A 382 -0.67 11.75 2.09
CA ASP A 382 -0.60 10.51 2.85
C ASP A 382 -1.89 9.68 2.69
N ALA A 383 -3.07 10.30 2.83
CA ALA A 383 -4.36 9.63 2.62
C ALA A 383 -4.48 9.02 1.20
N THR A 384 -4.04 9.77 0.19
CA THR A 384 -4.08 9.32 -1.21
C THR A 384 -3.16 8.12 -1.44
N ARG A 385 -1.99 8.10 -0.80
CA ARG A 385 -1.04 6.96 -0.83
C ARG A 385 -1.65 5.72 -0.20
N GLU A 386 -2.23 5.86 0.99
CA GLU A 386 -2.82 4.72 1.72
C GLU A 386 -4.05 4.16 1.02
N VAL A 387 -4.95 5.03 0.52
CA VAL A 387 -6.10 4.58 -0.29
C VAL A 387 -5.63 3.88 -1.56
N GLY A 388 -4.62 4.45 -2.25
CA GLY A 388 -4.02 3.81 -3.42
C GLY A 388 -3.48 2.43 -3.11
N SER A 389 -2.73 2.28 -2.01
CA SER A 389 -2.15 1.02 -1.57
C SER A 389 -3.23 -0.03 -1.29
N ALA A 390 -4.26 0.33 -0.52
CA ALA A 390 -5.37 -0.57 -0.20
C ALA A 390 -6.11 -1.04 -1.46
N VAL A 391 -6.52 -0.09 -2.32
CA VAL A 391 -7.18 -0.43 -3.59
C VAL A 391 -6.29 -1.29 -4.48
N GLY A 392 -4.97 -1.04 -4.47
CA GLY A 392 -4.00 -1.80 -5.26
C GLY A 392 -3.88 -3.25 -4.84
N ILE A 393 -3.71 -3.51 -3.55
CA ILE A 393 -3.65 -4.87 -2.98
C ILE A 393 -4.96 -5.61 -3.27
N ALA A 394 -6.10 -4.97 -2.96
CA ALA A 394 -7.43 -5.54 -3.19
C ALA A 394 -7.66 -5.90 -4.67
N LEU A 395 -7.38 -4.94 -5.59
CA LEU A 395 -7.60 -5.14 -7.02
C LEU A 395 -6.69 -6.24 -7.59
N MET A 396 -5.38 -6.17 -7.32
CA MET A 396 -4.46 -7.18 -7.85
C MET A 396 -4.70 -8.55 -7.23
N GLY A 397 -4.97 -8.63 -5.92
CA GLY A 397 -5.31 -9.87 -5.24
C GLY A 397 -6.59 -10.51 -5.78
N SER A 398 -7.63 -9.69 -5.98
CA SER A 398 -8.92 -10.16 -6.53
C SER A 398 -8.80 -10.66 -7.96
N VAL A 399 -8.18 -9.88 -8.85
CA VAL A 399 -7.98 -10.29 -10.26
C VAL A 399 -7.09 -11.53 -10.33
N PHE A 400 -6.02 -11.58 -9.53
CA PHE A 400 -5.13 -12.72 -9.43
C PHE A 400 -5.90 -13.98 -9.00
N ALA A 401 -6.63 -13.94 -7.89
CA ALA A 401 -7.37 -15.09 -7.35
C ALA A 401 -8.38 -15.66 -8.35
N SER A 402 -9.14 -14.77 -9.00
CA SER A 402 -10.14 -15.16 -10.02
C SER A 402 -9.51 -15.90 -11.19
N HIS A 403 -8.41 -15.36 -11.76
CA HIS A 403 -7.74 -15.96 -12.92
C HIS A 403 -6.90 -17.17 -12.54
N TYR A 404 -6.30 -17.21 -11.37
CA TYR A 404 -5.62 -18.40 -10.85
C TYR A 404 -6.59 -19.58 -10.77
N LYS A 405 -7.72 -19.40 -10.11
CA LYS A 405 -8.74 -20.45 -9.95
C LYS A 405 -9.29 -20.93 -11.29
N SER A 406 -9.58 -20.02 -12.22
CA SER A 406 -10.10 -20.36 -13.54
C SER A 406 -9.10 -21.08 -14.46
N ALA A 407 -7.80 -20.92 -14.21
CA ALA A 407 -6.74 -21.52 -15.00
C ALA A 407 -6.26 -22.88 -14.46
N LEU A 408 -6.69 -23.27 -13.26
CA LEU A 408 -6.38 -24.61 -12.72
C LEU A 408 -7.11 -25.69 -13.51
N PRO A 409 -6.42 -26.79 -13.87
CA PRO A 409 -7.11 -27.97 -14.38
C PRO A 409 -7.97 -28.63 -13.30
N SER A 410 -8.90 -29.51 -13.70
CA SER A 410 -9.68 -30.31 -12.75
C SER A 410 -8.73 -31.15 -11.88
N VAL A 411 -8.86 -30.99 -10.56
CA VAL A 411 -8.09 -31.69 -9.52
C VAL A 411 -8.97 -32.66 -8.72
N ASP A 412 -10.14 -33.02 -9.25
CA ASP A 412 -11.16 -33.86 -8.59
C ASP A 412 -10.66 -35.23 -8.13
N GLN A 413 -9.49 -35.66 -8.60
CA GLN A 413 -8.86 -36.93 -8.20
C GLN A 413 -8.15 -36.86 -6.85
N LEU A 414 -7.95 -35.63 -6.31
CA LEU A 414 -7.34 -35.42 -5.01
C LEU A 414 -8.38 -35.49 -3.88
N PRO A 415 -7.96 -35.78 -2.64
CA PRO A 415 -8.86 -35.66 -1.48
C PRO A 415 -9.46 -34.26 -1.38
N PRO A 416 -10.69 -34.08 -0.90
CA PRO A 416 -11.39 -32.79 -0.87
C PRO A 416 -10.60 -31.66 -0.20
N GLU A 417 -9.86 -31.97 0.86
CA GLU A 417 -8.99 -31.01 1.55
C GLU A 417 -7.82 -30.54 0.66
N ALA A 418 -7.23 -31.45 -0.12
CA ALA A 418 -6.17 -31.13 -1.06
C ALA A 418 -6.70 -30.32 -2.25
N VAL A 419 -7.89 -30.65 -2.76
CA VAL A 419 -8.58 -29.85 -3.80
C VAL A 419 -8.76 -28.42 -3.30
N HIS A 420 -9.34 -28.26 -2.11
CA HIS A 420 -9.55 -26.93 -1.51
C HIS A 420 -8.24 -26.17 -1.34
N ALA A 421 -7.17 -26.80 -0.86
CA ALA A 421 -5.85 -26.17 -0.69
C ALA A 421 -5.27 -25.71 -2.03
N VAL A 422 -5.33 -26.54 -3.08
CA VAL A 422 -4.83 -26.22 -4.42
C VAL A 422 -5.63 -25.06 -5.04
N GLU A 423 -6.97 -25.10 -4.94
CA GLU A 423 -7.82 -24.05 -5.52
C GLU A 423 -7.72 -22.71 -4.79
N SER A 424 -7.46 -22.75 -3.49
CA SER A 424 -7.46 -21.53 -2.65
C SER A 424 -6.14 -20.78 -2.66
N SER A 425 -4.99 -21.46 -2.85
CA SER A 425 -3.67 -20.82 -2.76
C SER A 425 -2.59 -21.51 -3.61
N PRO A 426 -1.83 -20.77 -4.44
CA PRO A 426 -0.70 -21.34 -5.18
C PRO A 426 0.38 -21.94 -4.27
N ALA A 427 0.67 -21.32 -3.12
CA ALA A 427 1.67 -21.82 -2.18
C ALA A 427 1.23 -23.16 -1.57
N ALA A 428 -0.04 -23.25 -1.14
CA ALA A 428 -0.61 -24.50 -0.65
C ALA A 428 -0.66 -25.56 -1.75
N GLY A 429 -0.99 -25.17 -2.98
CA GLY A 429 -0.98 -26.07 -4.14
C GLY A 429 0.38 -26.68 -4.43
N ILE A 430 1.45 -25.87 -4.39
CA ILE A 430 2.84 -26.35 -4.55
C ILE A 430 3.24 -27.25 -3.37
N HIS A 431 2.79 -26.94 -2.15
CA HIS A 431 3.04 -27.78 -0.97
C HIS A 431 2.36 -29.15 -1.11
N VAL A 432 1.08 -29.18 -1.47
CA VAL A 432 0.34 -30.42 -1.75
C VAL A 432 1.03 -31.23 -2.85
N ALA A 433 1.48 -30.59 -3.93
CA ALA A 433 2.22 -31.25 -4.99
C ALA A 433 3.50 -31.97 -4.46
N GLY A 434 4.18 -31.41 -3.47
CA GLY A 434 5.31 -32.05 -2.82
C GLY A 434 4.97 -33.32 -2.02
N LEU A 435 3.71 -33.52 -1.63
CA LEU A 435 3.25 -34.63 -0.78
C LEU A 435 2.64 -35.80 -1.56
N ILE A 436 2.11 -35.58 -2.77
CA ILE A 436 1.33 -36.59 -3.52
C ILE A 436 2.16 -37.58 -4.37
N GLY A 437 3.50 -37.54 -4.22
CA GLY A 437 4.39 -38.50 -4.87
C GLY A 437 4.49 -38.34 -6.39
N PRO A 438 4.31 -39.42 -7.22
CA PRO A 438 4.61 -39.37 -8.66
C PRO A 438 3.79 -38.37 -9.47
N GLN A 439 2.61 -37.99 -9.01
CA GLN A 439 1.74 -36.98 -9.67
C GLN A 439 2.12 -35.53 -9.27
N GLY A 440 2.96 -35.37 -8.26
CA GLY A 440 3.38 -34.08 -7.72
C GLY A 440 3.97 -33.11 -8.74
N PRO A 441 4.94 -33.52 -9.56
CA PRO A 441 5.54 -32.62 -10.56
C PRO A 441 4.53 -32.05 -11.56
N ALA A 442 3.55 -32.85 -12.00
CA ALA A 442 2.52 -32.40 -12.92
C ALA A 442 1.57 -31.39 -12.27
N LEU A 443 1.19 -31.63 -11.00
CA LEU A 443 0.38 -30.66 -10.23
C LEU A 443 1.16 -29.37 -9.98
N ALA A 444 2.43 -29.45 -9.59
CA ALA A 444 3.25 -28.26 -9.37
C ALA A 444 3.35 -27.38 -10.61
N GLU A 445 3.52 -28.00 -11.80
CA GLU A 445 3.59 -27.29 -13.06
C GLU A 445 2.24 -26.63 -13.41
N ALA A 446 1.13 -27.34 -13.20
CA ALA A 446 -0.21 -26.79 -13.39
C ALA A 446 -0.48 -25.59 -12.47
N VAL A 447 -0.09 -25.67 -11.19
CA VAL A 447 -0.19 -24.58 -10.22
C VAL A 447 0.67 -23.38 -10.64
N ARG A 448 1.90 -23.61 -11.11
CA ARG A 448 2.79 -22.54 -11.61
C ARG A 448 2.21 -21.85 -12.84
N SER A 449 1.68 -22.63 -13.79
CA SER A 449 1.03 -22.08 -14.99
C SER A 449 -0.22 -21.27 -14.62
N ALA A 450 -1.05 -21.74 -13.69
CA ALA A 450 -2.20 -21.00 -13.20
C ALA A 450 -1.78 -19.73 -12.46
N PHE A 451 -0.69 -19.77 -11.68
CA PHE A 451 -0.11 -18.58 -11.05
C PHE A 451 0.27 -17.51 -12.07
N ILE A 452 0.96 -17.91 -13.15
CA ILE A 452 1.34 -16.98 -14.22
C ILE A 452 0.11 -16.37 -14.89
N ASN A 453 -0.96 -17.13 -15.12
CA ASN A 453 -2.24 -16.60 -15.61
C ASN A 453 -2.81 -15.51 -14.70
N GLY A 454 -2.87 -15.75 -13.38
CA GLY A 454 -3.30 -14.77 -12.39
C GLY A 454 -2.41 -13.52 -12.35
N LEU A 455 -1.08 -13.71 -12.38
CA LEU A 455 -0.09 -12.64 -12.42
C LEU A 455 -0.26 -11.77 -13.68
N THR A 456 -0.31 -12.38 -14.85
CA THR A 456 -0.51 -11.70 -16.14
C THR A 456 -1.78 -10.87 -16.14
N ALA A 457 -2.91 -11.46 -15.78
CA ALA A 457 -4.19 -10.76 -15.74
C ALA A 457 -4.18 -9.55 -14.79
N SER A 458 -3.62 -9.71 -13.58
CA SER A 458 -3.55 -8.64 -12.59
C SER A 458 -2.61 -7.51 -13.03
N LEU A 459 -1.46 -7.83 -13.64
CA LEU A 459 -0.52 -6.84 -14.18
C LEU A 459 -1.10 -6.08 -15.37
N ILE A 460 -1.83 -6.75 -16.26
CA ILE A 460 -2.52 -6.08 -17.38
C ILE A 460 -3.61 -5.14 -16.84
N ALA A 461 -4.45 -5.61 -15.91
CA ALA A 461 -5.53 -4.80 -15.36
C ALA A 461 -4.99 -3.49 -14.74
N VAL A 462 -3.99 -3.58 -13.88
CA VAL A 462 -3.37 -2.41 -13.26
C VAL A 462 -2.58 -1.59 -14.27
N GLY A 463 -1.82 -2.23 -15.17
CA GLY A 463 -1.06 -1.55 -16.23
C GLY A 463 -1.96 -0.69 -17.12
N VAL A 464 -3.13 -1.20 -17.50
CA VAL A 464 -4.13 -0.43 -18.29
C VAL A 464 -4.67 0.77 -17.50
N ILE A 465 -5.02 0.60 -16.21
CA ILE A 465 -5.50 1.71 -15.37
C ILE A 465 -4.44 2.80 -15.28
N VAL A 466 -3.17 2.42 -15.04
CA VAL A 466 -2.05 3.35 -14.95
C VAL A 466 -1.80 4.04 -16.30
N ALA A 467 -1.91 3.31 -17.43
CA ALA A 467 -1.77 3.89 -18.76
C ALA A 467 -2.86 4.93 -19.06
N VAL A 468 -4.11 4.61 -18.74
CA VAL A 468 -5.25 5.55 -18.89
C VAL A 468 -5.03 6.80 -18.03
N ALA A 469 -4.58 6.64 -16.77
CA ALA A 469 -4.21 7.77 -15.93
C ALA A 469 -3.05 8.58 -16.50
N GLY A 470 -2.04 7.93 -17.10
CA GLY A 470 -0.91 8.57 -17.77
C GLY A 470 -1.34 9.42 -18.95
N VAL A 471 -2.17 8.86 -19.84
CA VAL A 471 -2.78 9.62 -20.96
C VAL A 471 -3.64 10.76 -20.42
N GLY A 472 -4.45 10.52 -19.40
CA GLY A 472 -5.25 11.57 -18.73
C GLY A 472 -4.37 12.69 -18.18
N ALA A 473 -3.23 12.37 -17.57
CA ALA A 473 -2.27 13.38 -17.11
C ALA A 473 -1.69 14.18 -18.28
N LEU A 474 -1.34 13.54 -19.40
CA LEU A 474 -0.88 14.22 -20.62
C LEU A 474 -1.95 15.12 -21.27
N LEU A 475 -3.24 14.87 -21.04
CA LEU A 475 -4.30 15.68 -21.62
C LEU A 475 -4.73 16.80 -20.67
N PHE A 476 -4.90 16.53 -19.38
CA PHE A 476 -5.64 17.38 -18.44
C PHE A 476 -4.80 17.97 -17.30
N ALA A 477 -3.54 17.49 -17.06
CA ALA A 477 -2.73 18.08 -16.01
C ALA A 477 -2.25 19.49 -16.40
N PRO A 478 -2.02 20.39 -15.43
CA PRO A 478 -1.51 21.73 -15.70
C PRO A 478 -0.07 21.69 -16.23
N HIS A 479 0.27 22.59 -17.12
CA HIS A 479 1.61 22.64 -17.72
C HIS A 479 2.65 23.19 -16.75
N GLN A 480 2.25 24.16 -15.92
CA GLN A 480 3.07 24.78 -14.89
C GLN A 480 2.37 24.66 -13.54
N GLN A 481 3.11 24.81 -12.47
CA GLN A 481 2.55 24.84 -11.12
C GLN A 481 1.63 26.06 -11.00
N PRO A 482 0.35 25.86 -10.59
CA PRO A 482 -0.50 26.97 -10.28
C PRO A 482 0.16 27.76 -9.16
N THR A 483 0.36 29.06 -9.37
CA THR A 483 0.68 29.97 -8.27
C THR A 483 -0.57 30.06 -7.38
N PRO A 484 -0.48 29.76 -6.07
CA PRO A 484 -1.61 29.96 -5.17
C PRO A 484 -1.99 31.45 -5.19
N GLU A 485 -3.23 31.76 -5.59
CA GLU A 485 -3.82 33.09 -5.46
C GLU A 485 -4.11 33.45 -4.01
#